data_6d0232ee82d6e65363750e2ecfa2be18
#
_entry.id   6d0232ee82d6e65363750e2ecfa2be18
#
_cell.length_a   1.000
_cell.length_b   1.000
_cell.length_c   1.000
_cell.angle_alpha   90.00
_cell.angle_beta   90.00
_cell.angle_gamma   90.00
#
_symmetry.space_group_name_H-M   'P 1'
#
loop_
_entity.id
_entity.type
_entity.pdbx_description
1 polymer ?
#
loop_
_entity_poly.entity_id
_entity_poly.type
_entity_poly.pdbx_seq_one_letter_code
_entity_poly.pdbx_strand_id
1 'polypeptide(L)'
;MFAKMKWYNVKNSINNLSISIDEEIGSFGVNAKDFIEEVQSNGSKNIELTINSGGGSVFEAFAIYDYLKTSNLNVNVKIVGVAASAASVLALAGDTLPTMTENSVIMIHNAWMPVISMQGMNSDESRDYQEELEKDAKLMDSLNLKIAKIYSNATGLDLERVQKMMSEETWIFSEEALELGFVSEVKEGKKIAAFASAKDLAKMGYKNTPSNYVNQLNNVNMSEKNESILDKLKALISNEGAKE
;
A
#
# COMPACT_ATOMS: atom_id res chain seq x y z
N MET A 1 -28.01 0.26 9.92
CA MET A 1 -26.60 0.01 10.30
C MET A 1 -25.81 0.01 8.98
N PHE A 2 -25.06 1.05 8.70
CA PHE A 2 -24.27 1.11 7.47
C PHE A 2 -23.15 0.07 7.56
N ALA A 3 -23.01 -0.78 6.53
CA ALA A 3 -21.88 -1.70 6.47
C ALA A 3 -20.57 -0.88 6.48
N LYS A 4 -19.62 -1.25 7.35
CA LYS A 4 -18.28 -0.65 7.34
C LYS A 4 -17.68 -0.88 5.96
N MET A 5 -17.23 0.17 5.28
CA MET A 5 -16.40 0.01 4.09
C MET A 5 -15.08 -0.64 4.51
N LYS A 6 -14.60 -1.59 3.71
CA LYS A 6 -13.32 -2.27 3.97
C LYS A 6 -12.28 -1.72 3.01
N TRP A 7 -11.04 -1.55 3.50
CA TRP A 7 -9.87 -1.20 2.70
C TRP A 7 -9.24 -2.42 1.99
N TYR A 8 -9.85 -3.60 2.16
CA TYR A 8 -9.46 -4.83 1.50
C TYR A 8 -10.70 -5.60 1.01
N ASN A 9 -10.49 -6.46 0.02
CA ASN A 9 -11.52 -7.35 -0.53
C ASN A 9 -11.13 -8.80 -0.32
N VAL A 10 -12.12 -9.66 -0.07
CA VAL A 10 -11.94 -11.10 0.15
C VAL A 10 -12.79 -11.87 -0.84
N LYS A 11 -12.15 -12.81 -1.54
CA LYS A 11 -12.82 -13.76 -2.43
C LYS A 11 -12.45 -15.18 -2.05
N ASN A 12 -13.44 -15.98 -1.78
CA ASN A 12 -13.27 -17.39 -1.44
C ASN A 12 -13.29 -18.26 -2.68
N SER A 13 -12.32 -19.17 -2.79
CA SER A 13 -12.36 -20.28 -3.72
C SER A 13 -12.13 -21.59 -2.96
N ILE A 14 -12.35 -22.73 -3.64
CA ILE A 14 -12.11 -24.04 -3.02
C ILE A 14 -10.60 -24.15 -2.68
N ASN A 15 -10.27 -24.19 -1.38
CA ASN A 15 -8.93 -24.29 -0.80
C ASN A 15 -8.05 -23.02 -0.83
N ASN A 16 -8.48 -21.90 -1.42
CA ASN A 16 -7.67 -20.67 -1.45
C ASN A 16 -8.50 -19.47 -1.00
N LEU A 17 -7.92 -18.61 -0.19
CA LEU A 17 -8.44 -17.31 0.17
C LEU A 17 -7.67 -16.23 -0.59
N SER A 18 -8.34 -15.56 -1.53
CA SER A 18 -7.76 -14.42 -2.24
C SER A 18 -8.15 -13.14 -1.54
N ILE A 19 -7.15 -12.35 -1.15
CA ILE A 19 -7.33 -11.07 -0.49
C ILE A 19 -6.66 -10.00 -1.36
N SER A 20 -7.36 -8.90 -1.64
CA SER A 20 -6.73 -7.72 -2.24
C SER A 20 -6.80 -6.53 -1.28
N ILE A 21 -5.68 -5.85 -1.12
CA ILE A 21 -5.54 -4.59 -0.38
C ILE A 21 -5.42 -3.49 -1.42
N ASP A 22 -6.52 -2.72 -1.58
CA ASP A 22 -6.66 -1.73 -2.67
C ASP A 22 -6.77 -0.29 -2.16
N GLU A 23 -6.87 -0.09 -0.84
CA GLU A 23 -7.10 1.20 -0.19
C GLU A 23 -6.06 1.49 0.90
N GLU A 24 -6.22 2.59 1.62
CA GLU A 24 -5.37 2.95 2.76
C GLU A 24 -5.57 1.98 3.93
N ILE A 25 -4.48 1.37 4.41
CA ILE A 25 -4.47 0.39 5.49
C ILE A 25 -4.95 1.02 6.80
N GLY A 26 -5.97 0.41 7.42
CA GLY A 26 -6.57 0.90 8.66
C GLY A 26 -7.60 2.03 8.46
N SER A 27 -7.97 2.34 7.21
CA SER A 27 -9.02 3.32 6.91
C SER A 27 -10.44 2.81 7.19
N PHE A 28 -11.42 3.70 7.14
CA PHE A 28 -12.85 3.40 7.28
C PHE A 28 -13.26 2.69 8.59
N GLY A 29 -12.41 2.77 9.63
CA GLY A 29 -12.67 2.16 10.94
C GLY A 29 -12.62 0.63 10.95
N VAL A 30 -12.04 0.01 9.92
CA VAL A 30 -11.66 -1.41 9.87
C VAL A 30 -10.20 -1.51 10.28
N ASN A 31 -9.90 -2.38 11.22
CA ASN A 31 -8.56 -2.55 11.78
C ASN A 31 -7.98 -3.94 11.48
N ALA A 32 -6.74 -4.18 11.87
CA ALA A 32 -6.07 -5.46 11.69
C ALA A 32 -6.81 -6.63 12.33
N LYS A 33 -7.51 -6.39 13.46
CA LYS A 33 -8.32 -7.41 14.11
C LYS A 33 -9.46 -7.88 13.21
N ASP A 34 -10.19 -6.94 12.57
CA ASP A 34 -11.28 -7.28 11.65
C ASP A 34 -10.73 -8.12 10.47
N PHE A 35 -9.56 -7.76 9.94
CA PHE A 35 -8.87 -8.52 8.87
C PHE A 35 -8.50 -9.94 9.33
N ILE A 36 -7.87 -10.06 10.48
CA ILE A 36 -7.42 -11.34 11.05
C ILE A 36 -8.61 -12.26 11.34
N GLU A 37 -9.67 -11.74 11.95
CA GLU A 37 -10.89 -12.50 12.23
C GLU A 37 -11.55 -13.02 10.95
N GLU A 38 -11.53 -12.25 9.87
CA GLU A 38 -12.06 -12.68 8.57
C GLU A 38 -11.21 -13.80 7.96
N VAL A 39 -9.87 -13.69 8.01
CA VAL A 39 -8.97 -14.74 7.56
C VAL A 39 -9.19 -16.02 8.36
N GLN A 40 -9.25 -15.92 9.69
CA GLN A 40 -9.47 -17.07 10.57
C GLN A 40 -10.82 -17.75 10.35
N SER A 41 -11.89 -16.98 10.17
CA SER A 41 -13.24 -17.48 9.96
C SER A 41 -13.39 -18.23 8.63
N ASN A 42 -12.57 -17.92 7.65
CA ASN A 42 -12.59 -18.60 6.36
C ASN A 42 -12.07 -20.04 6.44
N GLY A 43 -11.08 -20.30 7.28
CA GLY A 43 -10.50 -21.62 7.49
C GLY A 43 -9.56 -22.12 6.37
N SER A 44 -9.33 -21.35 5.30
CA SER A 44 -8.34 -21.67 4.27
C SER A 44 -6.93 -21.54 4.84
N LYS A 45 -6.05 -22.45 4.42
CA LYS A 45 -4.62 -22.37 4.75
C LYS A 45 -3.78 -21.71 3.67
N ASN A 46 -4.33 -21.51 2.48
CA ASN A 46 -3.62 -20.88 1.37
C ASN A 46 -4.19 -19.48 1.15
N ILE A 47 -3.31 -18.50 1.24
CA ILE A 47 -3.62 -17.07 1.08
C ILE A 47 -2.91 -16.55 -0.17
N GLU A 48 -3.68 -15.98 -1.09
CA GLU A 48 -3.18 -15.21 -2.22
C GLU A 48 -3.45 -13.73 -1.93
N LEU A 49 -2.41 -13.01 -1.50
CA LEU A 49 -2.49 -11.61 -1.14
C LEU A 49 -2.05 -10.73 -2.31
N THR A 50 -2.95 -9.90 -2.82
CA THR A 50 -2.64 -8.89 -3.85
C THR A 50 -2.58 -7.52 -3.20
N ILE A 51 -1.54 -6.74 -3.49
CA ILE A 51 -1.33 -5.41 -2.92
C ILE A 51 -1.31 -4.36 -4.03
N ASN A 52 -2.15 -3.34 -3.86
CA ASN A 52 -2.21 -2.12 -4.64
C ASN A 52 -2.62 -0.96 -3.72
N SER A 53 -1.73 -0.58 -2.81
CA SER A 53 -2.04 0.39 -1.75
C SER A 53 -0.92 1.39 -1.55
N GLY A 54 -1.30 2.63 -1.27
CA GLY A 54 -0.38 3.70 -0.87
C GLY A 54 0.16 3.56 0.56
N GLY A 55 -0.31 2.58 1.33
CA GLY A 55 0.10 2.39 2.73
C GLY A 55 -0.97 2.79 3.73
N GLY A 56 -0.59 3.37 4.84
CA GLY A 56 -1.48 3.77 5.93
C GLY A 56 -0.88 3.48 7.31
N SER A 57 -1.67 2.97 8.25
CA SER A 57 -1.25 2.72 9.62
C SER A 57 -0.16 1.66 9.72
N VAL A 58 1.01 2.05 10.23
CA VAL A 58 2.14 1.15 10.50
C VAL A 58 1.77 0.09 11.54
N PHE A 59 1.00 0.44 12.57
CA PHE A 59 0.63 -0.50 13.62
C PHE A 59 -0.33 -1.58 13.11
N GLU A 60 -1.28 -1.22 12.26
CA GLU A 60 -2.17 -2.18 11.61
C GLU A 60 -1.39 -3.11 10.66
N ALA A 61 -0.46 -2.55 9.89
CA ALA A 61 0.40 -3.32 9.01
C ALA A 61 1.28 -4.31 9.79
N PHE A 62 1.89 -3.90 10.90
CA PHE A 62 2.67 -4.80 11.74
C PHE A 62 1.82 -5.94 12.32
N ALA A 63 0.62 -5.65 12.82
CA ALA A 63 -0.26 -6.68 13.36
C ALA A 63 -0.63 -7.73 12.31
N ILE A 64 -0.91 -7.30 11.07
CA ILE A 64 -1.20 -8.21 9.95
C ILE A 64 0.06 -8.97 9.52
N TYR A 65 1.19 -8.27 9.38
CA TYR A 65 2.48 -8.87 9.01
C TYR A 65 2.88 -9.98 9.98
N ASP A 66 2.87 -9.68 11.29
CA ASP A 66 3.23 -10.64 12.32
C ASP A 66 2.25 -11.83 12.35
N TYR A 67 0.95 -11.57 12.20
CA TYR A 67 -0.05 -12.63 12.10
C TYR A 67 0.24 -13.57 10.92
N LEU A 68 0.46 -13.03 9.71
CA LEU A 68 0.73 -13.84 8.52
C LEU A 68 2.04 -14.61 8.65
N LYS A 69 3.11 -14.00 9.21
CA LYS A 69 4.41 -14.65 9.41
C LYS A 69 4.43 -15.74 10.50
N THR A 70 3.58 -15.62 11.50
CA THR A 70 3.56 -16.56 12.64
C THR A 70 2.46 -17.60 12.57
N SER A 71 1.53 -17.45 11.65
CA SER A 71 0.44 -18.41 11.44
C SER A 71 0.91 -19.61 10.59
N ASN A 72 0.20 -20.73 10.71
CA ASN A 72 0.42 -21.91 9.84
C ASN A 72 -0.32 -21.76 8.49
N LEU A 73 -0.22 -20.60 7.87
CA LEU A 73 -0.81 -20.28 6.57
C LEU A 73 0.27 -20.34 5.49
N ASN A 74 -0.09 -20.72 4.27
CA ASN A 74 0.77 -20.61 3.09
C ASN A 74 0.41 -19.28 2.42
N VAL A 75 1.29 -18.29 2.52
CA VAL A 75 1.01 -16.92 2.05
C VAL A 75 1.85 -16.59 0.83
N ASN A 76 1.18 -16.39 -0.30
CA ASN A 76 1.78 -15.86 -1.52
C ASN A 76 1.37 -14.41 -1.72
N VAL A 77 2.33 -13.56 -2.02
CA VAL A 77 2.08 -12.12 -2.21
C VAL A 77 2.40 -11.70 -3.63
N LYS A 78 1.53 -10.88 -4.19
CA LYS A 78 1.69 -10.24 -5.50
C LYS A 78 1.48 -8.73 -5.38
N ILE A 79 2.40 -7.96 -5.95
CA ILE A 79 2.26 -6.50 -6.08
C ILE A 79 1.71 -6.18 -7.45
N VAL A 80 0.63 -5.38 -7.48
CA VAL A 80 -0.06 -4.96 -8.71
C VAL A 80 -0.38 -3.48 -8.61
N GLY A 81 0.40 -2.64 -9.27
CA GLY A 81 0.30 -1.20 -9.20
C GLY A 81 1.26 -0.62 -8.17
N VAL A 82 0.86 -0.39 -6.94
CA VAL A 82 1.71 0.24 -5.92
C VAL A 82 1.72 -0.56 -4.61
N ALA A 83 2.90 -0.67 -4.01
CA ALA A 83 3.07 -1.10 -2.63
C ALA A 83 3.94 -0.05 -1.91
N ALA A 84 3.31 0.98 -1.34
CA ALA A 84 4.02 2.09 -0.73
C ALA A 84 3.89 2.07 0.80
N SER A 85 4.94 2.55 1.50
CA SER A 85 4.92 2.75 2.95
C SER A 85 4.51 1.45 3.71
N ALA A 86 3.51 1.49 4.57
CA ALA A 86 3.02 0.33 5.30
C ALA A 86 2.61 -0.86 4.38
N ALA A 87 2.16 -0.60 3.15
CA ALA A 87 1.83 -1.64 2.18
C ALA A 87 3.08 -2.37 1.65
N SER A 88 4.23 -1.71 1.57
CA SER A 88 5.49 -2.37 1.19
C SER A 88 6.01 -3.31 2.28
N VAL A 89 5.71 -3.04 3.54
CA VAL A 89 5.95 -3.97 4.65
C VAL A 89 5.08 -5.21 4.51
N LEU A 90 3.78 -5.04 4.25
CA LEU A 90 2.86 -6.16 4.03
C LEU A 90 3.22 -6.99 2.79
N ALA A 91 3.82 -6.37 1.76
CA ALA A 91 4.30 -7.10 0.60
C ALA A 91 5.33 -8.18 0.94
N LEU A 92 6.05 -8.03 2.04
CA LEU A 92 7.05 -8.98 2.54
C LEU A 92 6.47 -9.99 3.55
N ALA A 93 5.17 -9.99 3.78
CA ALA A 93 4.53 -10.92 4.71
C ALA A 93 4.37 -12.35 4.17
N GLY A 94 4.68 -12.60 2.89
CA GLY A 94 4.62 -13.93 2.27
C GLY A 94 5.71 -14.88 2.76
N ASP A 95 5.53 -16.18 2.49
CA ASP A 95 6.53 -17.22 2.81
C ASP A 95 7.79 -17.06 1.96
N THR A 96 7.62 -16.53 0.75
CA THR A 96 8.69 -16.15 -0.17
C THR A 96 8.59 -14.67 -0.50
N LEU A 97 9.61 -14.12 -1.15
CA LEU A 97 9.53 -12.76 -1.70
C LEU A 97 8.35 -12.64 -2.66
N PRO A 98 7.67 -11.49 -2.70
CA PRO A 98 6.52 -11.27 -3.56
C PRO A 98 6.91 -11.34 -5.04
N THR A 99 5.92 -11.61 -5.90
CA THR A 99 6.01 -11.29 -7.33
C THR A 99 5.43 -9.90 -7.58
N MET A 100 5.87 -9.20 -8.64
CA MET A 100 5.26 -7.95 -9.04
C MET A 100 5.04 -7.86 -10.55
N THR A 101 4.12 -7.00 -10.99
CA THR A 101 3.95 -6.73 -12.41
C THR A 101 4.93 -5.67 -12.90
N GLU A 102 5.29 -5.68 -14.19
CA GLU A 102 6.30 -4.78 -14.79
C GLU A 102 6.05 -3.28 -14.54
N ASN A 103 4.77 -2.89 -14.48
CA ASN A 103 4.37 -1.49 -14.26
C ASN A 103 4.12 -1.16 -12.79
N SER A 104 4.48 -2.05 -11.87
CA SER A 104 4.32 -1.82 -10.44
C SER A 104 5.51 -1.10 -9.84
N VAL A 105 5.29 -0.50 -8.68
CA VAL A 105 6.32 0.22 -7.94
C VAL A 105 6.20 -0.06 -6.45
N ILE A 106 7.34 -0.16 -5.77
CA ILE A 106 7.45 -0.19 -4.33
C ILE A 106 7.95 1.16 -3.85
N MET A 107 7.46 1.66 -2.72
CA MET A 107 8.03 2.84 -2.09
C MET A 107 8.29 2.57 -0.62
N ILE A 108 9.50 2.91 -0.20
CA ILE A 108 9.93 2.80 1.19
C ILE A 108 10.34 4.17 1.73
N HIS A 109 9.90 4.49 2.93
CA HIS A 109 10.24 5.72 3.62
C HIS A 109 10.19 5.57 5.13
N ASN A 110 10.70 6.57 5.86
CA ASN A 110 10.54 6.64 7.30
C ASN A 110 9.08 6.84 7.69
N ALA A 111 8.65 6.20 8.77
CA ALA A 111 7.34 6.44 9.35
C ALA A 111 7.19 7.93 9.71
N TRP A 112 6.01 8.46 9.53
CA TRP A 112 5.69 9.84 9.90
C TRP A 112 4.38 9.90 10.67
N MET A 113 4.24 10.93 11.47
CA MET A 113 3.04 11.22 12.25
C MET A 113 2.59 12.64 11.98
N PRO A 114 1.29 12.87 11.70
CA PRO A 114 0.81 14.24 11.53
C PRO A 114 0.90 14.98 12.87
N VAL A 115 1.56 16.13 12.87
CA VAL A 115 1.59 17.06 14.00
C VAL A 115 0.55 18.13 13.77
N ILE A 116 -0.47 18.18 14.62
CA ILE A 116 -1.52 19.20 14.54
C ILE A 116 -1.38 20.11 15.75
N SER A 117 -0.81 21.31 15.55
CA SER A 117 -0.88 22.40 16.52
C SER A 117 -1.65 23.56 15.91
N MET A 118 -2.88 23.76 16.37
CA MET A 118 -3.77 24.83 15.88
C MET A 118 -4.05 25.91 16.91
N GLN A 119 -3.39 25.90 18.07
CA GLN A 119 -3.63 26.86 19.15
C GLN A 119 -2.34 27.57 19.55
N GLY A 120 -2.46 28.84 19.97
CA GLY A 120 -1.37 29.55 20.61
C GLY A 120 -1.01 28.86 21.93
N MET A 121 0.29 28.79 22.24
CA MET A 121 0.81 28.19 23.45
C MET A 121 1.53 29.25 24.29
N ASN A 122 1.39 29.21 25.62
CA ASN A 122 2.26 29.92 26.51
C ASN A 122 3.61 29.21 26.66
N SER A 123 4.53 29.78 27.48
CA SER A 123 5.90 29.23 27.59
C SER A 123 5.96 27.86 28.23
N ASP A 124 5.06 27.54 29.14
CA ASP A 124 5.05 26.24 29.83
C ASP A 124 4.44 25.17 28.92
N GLU A 125 3.31 25.45 28.28
CA GLU A 125 2.69 24.60 27.27
C GLU A 125 3.64 24.31 26.09
N SER A 126 4.46 25.29 25.69
CA SER A 126 5.46 25.09 24.64
C SER A 126 6.58 24.13 25.05
N ARG A 127 7.00 24.11 26.33
CA ARG A 127 7.99 23.15 26.86
C ARG A 127 7.39 21.74 26.93
N ASP A 128 6.15 21.62 27.42
CA ASP A 128 5.46 20.34 27.51
C ASP A 128 5.29 19.73 26.10
N TYR A 129 4.91 20.55 25.12
CA TYR A 129 4.81 20.14 23.74
C TYR A 129 6.14 19.72 23.11
N GLN A 130 7.23 20.41 23.44
CA GLN A 130 8.57 20.01 23.02
C GLN A 130 8.95 18.63 23.58
N GLU A 131 8.66 18.37 24.88
CA GLU A 131 8.91 17.08 25.49
C GLU A 131 8.07 15.95 24.83
N GLU A 132 6.83 16.24 24.46
CA GLU A 132 5.97 15.31 23.73
C GLU A 132 6.55 15.00 22.33
N LEU A 133 6.99 16.00 21.59
CA LEU A 133 7.64 15.82 20.28
C LEU A 133 8.92 14.99 20.37
N GLU A 134 9.71 15.12 21.47
CA GLU A 134 10.89 14.28 21.68
C GLU A 134 10.51 12.82 21.94
N LYS A 135 9.43 12.54 22.65
CA LYS A 135 8.92 11.19 22.87
C LYS A 135 8.44 10.57 21.54
N ASP A 136 7.72 11.36 20.74
CA ASP A 136 7.25 10.95 19.43
C ASP A 136 8.41 10.64 18.47
N ALA A 137 9.45 11.49 18.46
CA ALA A 137 10.64 11.24 17.65
C ALA A 137 11.32 9.91 18.02
N LYS A 138 11.49 9.61 19.31
CA LYS A 138 12.04 8.32 19.77
C LYS A 138 11.17 7.13 19.36
N LEU A 139 9.85 7.28 19.39
CA LEU A 139 8.94 6.25 18.91
C LEU A 139 9.12 6.03 17.40
N MET A 140 9.19 7.12 16.61
CA MET A 140 9.43 7.04 15.15
C MET A 140 10.77 6.38 14.83
N ASP A 141 11.85 6.72 15.55
CA ASP A 141 13.16 6.07 15.38
C ASP A 141 13.08 4.56 15.62
N SER A 142 12.33 4.15 16.65
CA SER A 142 12.11 2.73 16.96
C SER A 142 11.31 2.00 15.88
N LEU A 143 10.29 2.64 15.34
CA LEU A 143 9.50 2.11 14.22
C LEU A 143 10.35 2.03 12.96
N ASN A 144 11.10 3.07 12.63
CA ASN A 144 12.00 3.11 11.48
C ASN A 144 13.03 1.99 11.52
N LEU A 145 13.63 1.74 12.68
CA LEU A 145 14.56 0.63 12.83
C LEU A 145 13.90 -0.74 12.64
N LYS A 146 12.67 -0.93 13.13
CA LYS A 146 11.91 -2.17 12.91
C LYS A 146 11.58 -2.38 11.43
N ILE A 147 11.10 -1.36 10.76
CA ILE A 147 10.79 -1.39 9.33
C ILE A 147 12.05 -1.68 8.52
N ALA A 148 13.16 -0.97 8.81
CA ALA A 148 14.42 -1.18 8.12
C ALA A 148 14.95 -2.62 8.28
N LYS A 149 14.78 -3.23 9.46
CA LYS A 149 15.14 -4.64 9.70
C LYS A 149 14.27 -5.60 8.88
N ILE A 150 12.98 -5.32 8.71
CA ILE A 150 12.10 -6.14 7.85
C ILE A 150 12.63 -6.12 6.42
N TYR A 151 12.93 -4.93 5.88
CA TYR A 151 13.47 -4.82 4.52
C TYR A 151 14.85 -5.47 4.40
N SER A 152 15.78 -5.18 5.32
CA SER A 152 17.13 -5.75 5.31
C SER A 152 17.10 -7.28 5.38
N ASN A 153 16.27 -7.86 6.25
CA ASN A 153 16.14 -9.31 6.37
C ASN A 153 15.55 -9.98 5.12
N ALA A 154 14.58 -9.32 4.47
CA ALA A 154 13.93 -9.86 3.29
C ALA A 154 14.81 -9.75 2.04
N THR A 155 15.53 -8.63 1.88
CA THR A 155 16.30 -8.32 0.66
C THR A 155 17.76 -8.76 0.74
N GLY A 156 18.30 -8.94 1.95
CA GLY A 156 19.74 -9.14 2.18
C GLY A 156 20.57 -7.85 2.08
N LEU A 157 19.94 -6.69 1.88
CA LEU A 157 20.64 -5.41 1.85
C LEU A 157 21.15 -5.03 3.23
N ASP A 158 22.27 -4.32 3.26
CA ASP A 158 22.81 -3.74 4.50
C ASP A 158 21.79 -2.81 5.17
N LEU A 159 21.69 -2.90 6.51
CA LEU A 159 20.73 -2.12 7.30
C LEU A 159 20.90 -0.61 7.12
N GLU A 160 22.16 -0.12 7.09
CA GLU A 160 22.45 1.31 6.91
C GLU A 160 22.03 1.78 5.52
N ARG A 161 22.22 0.95 4.48
CA ARG A 161 21.74 1.23 3.13
C ARG A 161 20.23 1.33 3.09
N VAL A 162 19.51 0.41 3.71
CA VAL A 162 18.05 0.43 3.81
C VAL A 162 17.56 1.68 4.54
N GLN A 163 18.17 2.01 5.70
CA GLN A 163 17.81 3.21 6.45
C GLN A 163 18.02 4.49 5.61
N LYS A 164 19.10 4.55 4.83
CA LYS A 164 19.33 5.66 3.92
C LYS A 164 18.22 5.74 2.84
N MET A 165 17.90 4.63 2.19
CA MET A 165 16.82 4.58 1.20
C MET A 165 15.48 5.03 1.79
N MET A 166 15.16 4.61 3.02
CA MET A 166 13.95 5.06 3.73
C MET A 166 13.98 6.56 3.99
N SER A 167 15.10 7.11 4.43
CA SER A 167 15.23 8.55 4.73
C SER A 167 15.08 9.43 3.48
N GLU A 168 15.42 8.89 2.31
CA GLU A 168 15.34 9.54 1.01
C GLU A 168 13.96 9.36 0.33
N GLU A 169 13.03 8.61 0.92
CA GLU A 169 11.75 8.24 0.31
C GLU A 169 11.98 7.62 -1.08
N THR A 170 12.45 6.38 -1.10
CA THR A 170 12.90 5.73 -2.33
C THR A 170 11.73 5.01 -3.03
N TRP A 171 11.55 5.33 -4.31
CA TRP A 171 10.61 4.69 -5.22
C TRP A 171 11.36 3.68 -6.09
N ILE A 172 11.02 2.40 -5.99
CA ILE A 172 11.74 1.25 -6.56
C ILE A 172 10.85 0.62 -7.62
N PHE A 173 11.25 0.75 -8.88
CA PHE A 173 10.53 0.16 -10.01
C PHE A 173 10.85 -1.33 -10.16
N SER A 174 10.12 -2.02 -11.02
CA SER A 174 10.11 -3.48 -11.09
C SER A 174 11.48 -4.11 -11.31
N GLU A 175 12.28 -3.59 -12.25
CA GLU A 175 13.61 -4.10 -12.54
C GLU A 175 14.55 -3.90 -11.34
N GLU A 176 14.54 -2.70 -10.77
CA GLU A 176 15.33 -2.37 -9.58
C GLU A 176 14.87 -3.16 -8.35
N ALA A 177 13.56 -3.40 -8.21
CA ALA A 177 13.01 -4.21 -7.12
C ALA A 177 13.52 -5.67 -7.19
N LEU A 178 13.68 -6.23 -8.39
CA LEU A 178 14.25 -7.54 -8.60
C LEU A 178 15.75 -7.56 -8.27
N GLU A 179 16.52 -6.56 -8.74
CA GLU A 179 17.94 -6.42 -8.48
C GLU A 179 18.27 -6.22 -6.99
N LEU A 180 17.43 -5.44 -6.29
CA LEU A 180 17.59 -5.18 -4.85
C LEU A 180 17.03 -6.30 -3.96
N GLY A 181 16.37 -7.32 -4.54
CA GLY A 181 15.83 -8.45 -3.79
C GLY A 181 14.52 -8.14 -3.04
N PHE A 182 13.79 -7.12 -3.42
CA PHE A 182 12.44 -6.86 -2.89
C PHE A 182 11.40 -7.81 -3.45
N VAL A 183 11.63 -8.34 -4.65
CA VAL A 183 10.72 -9.27 -5.32
C VAL A 183 11.50 -10.47 -5.88
N SER A 184 10.81 -11.60 -6.05
CA SER A 184 11.38 -12.83 -6.61
C SER A 184 11.22 -12.92 -8.13
N GLU A 185 10.24 -12.22 -8.70
CA GLU A 185 9.90 -12.30 -10.11
C GLU A 185 9.13 -11.06 -10.55
N VAL A 186 9.44 -10.57 -11.76
CA VAL A 186 8.64 -9.56 -12.46
C VAL A 186 7.85 -10.24 -13.57
N LYS A 187 6.52 -10.09 -13.54
CA LYS A 187 5.59 -10.67 -14.52
C LYS A 187 5.11 -9.63 -15.51
N GLU A 188 5.01 -9.99 -16.78
CA GLU A 188 4.35 -9.15 -17.77
C GLU A 188 2.95 -8.75 -17.28
N GLY A 189 2.68 -7.45 -17.28
CA GLY A 189 1.41 -6.90 -16.84
C GLY A 189 0.37 -7.03 -17.95
N LYS A 190 -0.74 -7.73 -17.70
CA LYS A 190 -1.96 -7.39 -18.45
C LYS A 190 -2.34 -5.97 -18.02
N LYS A 191 -2.75 -5.11 -18.98
CA LYS A 191 -3.21 -3.75 -18.66
C LYS A 191 -4.21 -3.82 -17.50
N ILE A 192 -3.82 -3.35 -16.32
CA ILE A 192 -4.65 -3.37 -15.13
C ILE A 192 -5.20 -1.98 -14.95
N ALA A 193 -6.53 -1.90 -14.87
CA ALA A 193 -7.29 -0.66 -14.89
C ALA A 193 -7.38 0.07 -13.53
N ALA A 194 -6.67 -0.37 -12.49
CA ALA A 194 -6.78 0.26 -11.17
C ALA A 194 -5.40 0.41 -10.51
N PHE A 195 -4.85 1.59 -10.63
CA PHE A 195 -3.72 2.04 -9.80
C PHE A 195 -4.25 2.91 -8.66
N ALA A 196 -3.55 2.95 -7.51
CA ALA A 196 -3.72 4.05 -6.58
C ALA A 196 -3.59 5.35 -7.39
N SER A 197 -4.61 6.20 -7.37
CA SER A 197 -4.59 7.37 -8.25
C SER A 197 -3.47 8.33 -7.82
N ALA A 198 -2.92 9.10 -8.77
CA ALA A 198 -1.99 10.17 -8.43
C ALA A 198 -2.54 11.12 -7.36
N LYS A 199 -3.87 11.30 -7.35
CA LYS A 199 -4.60 12.10 -6.35
C LYS A 199 -4.55 11.45 -4.97
N ASP A 200 -4.60 10.12 -4.87
CA ASP A 200 -4.56 9.41 -3.59
C ASP A 200 -3.14 9.39 -3.04
N LEU A 201 -2.12 9.20 -3.88
CA LEU A 201 -0.71 9.34 -3.49
C LEU A 201 -0.37 10.76 -3.04
N ALA A 202 -0.89 11.78 -3.72
CA ALA A 202 -0.70 13.18 -3.33
C ALA A 202 -1.33 13.50 -1.96
N LYS A 203 -2.47 12.91 -1.63
CA LYS A 203 -3.11 13.08 -0.30
C LYS A 203 -2.27 12.46 0.83
N MET A 204 -1.46 11.46 0.53
CA MET A 204 -0.57 10.81 1.50
C MET A 204 0.69 11.61 1.83
N GLY A 205 0.90 12.76 1.15
CA GLY A 205 1.97 13.70 1.47
C GLY A 205 3.37 13.24 1.11
N TYR A 206 3.51 12.28 0.18
CA TYR A 206 4.82 11.83 -0.33
C TYR A 206 5.55 12.95 -1.06
N LYS A 207 6.87 13.08 -0.78
CA LYS A 207 7.69 14.23 -1.23
C LYS A 207 8.34 13.99 -2.58
N ASN A 208 8.72 12.75 -2.88
CA ASN A 208 9.55 12.38 -4.02
C ASN A 208 8.81 11.51 -5.04
N THR A 209 7.47 11.59 -5.12
CA THR A 209 6.69 10.81 -6.10
C THR A 209 7.19 11.10 -7.52
N PRO A 210 7.68 10.10 -8.27
CA PRO A 210 8.25 10.32 -9.60
C PRO A 210 7.22 10.90 -10.58
N SER A 211 7.57 11.97 -11.28
CA SER A 211 6.68 12.67 -12.22
C SER A 211 6.24 11.79 -13.39
N ASN A 212 7.10 10.89 -13.86
CA ASN A 212 6.77 9.91 -14.90
C ASN A 212 5.67 8.92 -14.41
N TYR A 213 5.72 8.48 -13.16
CA TYR A 213 4.70 7.63 -12.55
C TYR A 213 3.36 8.36 -12.43
N VAL A 214 3.38 9.60 -11.94
CA VAL A 214 2.19 10.46 -11.87
C VAL A 214 1.60 10.70 -13.28
N ASN A 215 2.43 10.93 -14.29
CA ASN A 215 1.99 11.14 -15.67
C ASN A 215 1.40 9.86 -16.29
N GLN A 216 1.97 8.69 -16.02
CA GLN A 216 1.40 7.40 -16.44
C GLN A 216 0.02 7.17 -15.84
N LEU A 217 -0.15 7.41 -14.53
CA LEU A 217 -1.44 7.33 -13.85
C LEU A 217 -2.48 8.29 -14.44
N ASN A 218 -2.09 9.52 -14.74
CA ASN A 218 -2.97 10.51 -15.36
C ASN A 218 -3.38 10.10 -16.77
N ASN A 219 -2.47 9.52 -17.56
CA ASN A 219 -2.75 9.04 -18.91
C ASN A 219 -3.71 7.84 -18.92
N VAL A 220 -3.58 6.90 -17.99
CA VAL A 220 -4.51 5.78 -17.83
C VAL A 220 -5.90 6.28 -17.47
N ASN A 221 -6.00 7.19 -16.48
CA ASN A 221 -7.27 7.78 -16.06
C ASN A 221 -7.95 8.59 -17.19
N MET A 222 -7.17 9.26 -18.04
CA MET A 222 -7.68 10.00 -19.21
C MET A 222 -8.18 9.06 -20.29
N SER A 223 -7.52 7.93 -20.55
CA SER A 223 -7.95 6.95 -21.56
C SER A 223 -9.25 6.25 -21.15
N GLU A 224 -9.38 5.83 -19.90
CA GLU A 224 -10.62 5.22 -19.39
C GLU A 224 -11.79 6.19 -19.39
N LYS A 225 -11.55 7.46 -19.03
CA LYS A 225 -12.59 8.50 -19.07
C LYS A 225 -13.03 8.78 -20.49
N ASN A 226 -12.11 8.77 -21.45
CA ASN A 226 -12.42 8.95 -22.86
C ASN A 226 -13.16 7.75 -23.46
N GLU A 227 -12.82 6.50 -23.13
CA GLU A 227 -13.56 5.31 -23.53
C GLU A 227 -14.98 5.33 -22.97
N SER A 228 -15.16 5.65 -21.67
CA SER A 228 -16.49 5.77 -21.06
C SER A 228 -17.33 6.89 -21.67
N ILE A 229 -16.73 8.01 -22.09
CA ILE A 229 -17.44 9.10 -22.79
C ILE A 229 -17.79 8.66 -24.21
N LEU A 230 -16.89 7.97 -24.90
CA LEU A 230 -17.12 7.46 -26.26
C LEU A 230 -18.27 6.44 -26.29
N ASP A 231 -18.34 5.55 -25.31
CA ASP A 231 -19.42 4.57 -25.19
C ASP A 231 -20.76 5.21 -24.87
N LYS A 232 -20.78 6.25 -24.04
CA LYS A 232 -21.98 7.06 -23.79
C LYS A 232 -22.44 7.82 -25.05
N LEU A 233 -21.50 8.36 -25.82
CA LEU A 233 -21.82 9.02 -27.11
C LEU A 233 -22.37 8.03 -28.15
N LYS A 234 -21.74 6.84 -28.26
CA LYS A 234 -22.27 5.78 -29.15
C LYS A 234 -23.69 5.35 -28.76
N ALA A 235 -23.97 5.21 -27.45
CA ALA A 235 -25.30 4.87 -26.96
C ALA A 235 -26.34 5.97 -27.24
N LEU A 236 -25.96 7.25 -27.19
CA LEU A 236 -26.82 8.38 -27.54
C LEU A 236 -27.14 8.40 -29.04
N ILE A 237 -26.14 8.20 -29.90
CA ILE A 237 -26.30 8.17 -31.36
C ILE A 237 -27.19 6.99 -31.81
N SER A 238 -27.00 5.81 -31.14
CA SER A 238 -27.83 4.63 -31.46
C SER A 238 -29.32 4.78 -31.05
N ASN A 239 -29.62 5.63 -30.05
CA ASN A 239 -30.99 5.91 -29.60
C ASN A 239 -31.69 6.99 -30.44
N GLU A 240 -30.96 7.85 -31.15
CA GLU A 240 -31.57 8.82 -32.07
C GLU A 240 -31.93 8.21 -33.43
N GLY A 241 -31.23 7.15 -33.88
CA GLY A 241 -31.54 6.44 -35.12
C GLY A 241 -32.75 5.46 -35.05
N ALA A 242 -33.36 5.32 -33.87
CA ALA A 242 -34.52 4.43 -33.67
C ALA A 242 -35.88 5.19 -33.57
N LYS A 243 -35.89 6.47 -33.93
CA LYS A 243 -37.10 7.34 -33.89
C LYS A 243 -37.50 7.92 -35.25
N GLU A 244 -37.15 7.25 -36.34
CA GLU A 244 -37.75 7.53 -37.65
C GLU A 244 -38.60 6.34 -38.15
#